data_c39cb366cbba5f3bb43140d643653d7c
#
_entry.id   c39cb366cbba5f3bb43140d643653d7c
#
_cell.length_a   1.000
_cell.length_b   1.000
_cell.length_c   1.000
_cell.angle_alpha   90.00
_cell.angle_beta   90.00
_cell.angle_gamma   90.00
#
_symmetry.space_group_name_H-M   'P 1'
#
loop_
_entity.id
_entity.type
_entity.pdbx_description
1 polymer ?
#
loop_
_entity_poly.entity_id
_entity_poly.type
_entity_poly.pdbx_seq_one_letter_code
_entity_poly.pdbx_strand_id
1 'polypeptide(L)'
;MKNILPKKISIFPLRGAVFFPKTNLPLNIFEDRYLKMVEDALKNDGYIGMIQSKKLDGDVFRVGCLGKIDKHEKTPDGRILINLKGLTRFSISNEIENNKKYREFNVNYEEFKGDMMFGENEIKKDLLKKLTEDSTKFFNQQGMLINWQEFSRLKNFQQIFTLAMISPFSVAEKQKLLECPNLNEVAEVLHKMIKFGFYENQNDKNSIQ
;
A
#
# COMPACT_ATOMS: atom_id res chain seq x y z
N MET A 1 20.17 -16.66 6.96
CA MET A 1 19.41 -17.35 5.88
C MET A 1 18.86 -16.31 4.95
N LYS A 2 19.15 -16.37 3.64
CA LYS A 2 18.49 -15.51 2.66
C LYS A 2 17.01 -15.91 2.65
N ASN A 3 16.11 -15.05 3.10
CA ASN A 3 14.67 -15.27 2.94
C ASN A 3 14.38 -15.31 1.43
N ILE A 4 14.17 -16.51 0.89
CA ILE A 4 13.78 -16.71 -0.50
C ILE A 4 12.30 -16.29 -0.58
N LEU A 5 12.02 -15.23 -1.31
CA LEU A 5 10.65 -14.76 -1.52
C LEU A 5 9.86 -15.78 -2.37
N PRO A 6 8.57 -16.00 -2.07
CA PRO A 6 7.75 -16.96 -2.81
C PRO A 6 7.52 -16.47 -4.25
N LYS A 7 7.74 -17.36 -5.23
CA LYS A 7 7.45 -17.07 -6.65
C LYS A 7 5.97 -17.20 -7.00
N LYS A 8 5.20 -17.88 -6.15
CA LYS A 8 3.75 -18.06 -6.24
C LYS A 8 3.13 -17.51 -4.97
N ILE A 9 2.14 -16.64 -5.11
CA ILE A 9 1.44 -16.03 -3.97
C ILE A 9 -0.07 -16.01 -4.19
N SER A 10 -0.82 -16.15 -3.10
CA SER A 10 -2.24 -15.80 -3.06
C SER A 10 -2.38 -14.29 -3.00
N ILE A 11 -3.34 -13.73 -3.73
CA ILE A 11 -3.56 -12.30 -3.74
C ILE A 11 -4.89 -11.91 -3.10
N PHE A 12 -4.86 -10.77 -2.41
CA PHE A 12 -6.01 -10.09 -1.87
C PHE A 12 -6.24 -8.81 -2.70
N PRO A 13 -7.20 -8.83 -3.65
CA PRO A 13 -7.51 -7.64 -4.44
C PRO A 13 -8.33 -6.67 -3.59
N LEU A 14 -7.87 -5.43 -3.49
CA LEU A 14 -8.58 -4.38 -2.76
C LEU A 14 -8.58 -3.10 -3.57
N ARG A 15 -9.77 -2.55 -3.83
CA ARG A 15 -9.91 -1.32 -4.61
C ARG A 15 -9.71 -0.09 -3.74
N GLY A 16 -8.89 0.86 -4.23
CA GLY A 16 -8.69 2.16 -3.58
C GLY A 16 -7.72 2.15 -2.40
N ALA A 17 -7.18 0.98 -2.04
CA ALA A 17 -6.13 0.87 -1.05
C ALA A 17 -4.83 0.39 -1.70
N VAL A 18 -3.73 1.04 -1.39
CA VAL A 18 -2.38 0.61 -1.75
C VAL A 18 -1.62 0.22 -0.49
N PHE A 19 -0.67 -0.67 -0.66
CA PHE A 19 0.16 -1.19 0.40
C PHE A 19 1.63 -1.09 0.01
N PHE A 20 2.45 -0.58 0.90
CA PHE A 20 3.87 -0.35 0.63
C PHE A 20 4.78 -1.18 1.53
N PRO A 21 6.04 -1.43 1.10
CA PRO A 21 7.04 -2.09 1.92
C PRO A 21 7.27 -1.36 3.25
N LYS A 22 7.56 -2.15 4.30
CA LYS A 22 7.87 -1.64 5.65
C LYS A 22 6.75 -0.79 6.31
N THR A 23 5.54 -0.87 5.78
CA THR A 23 4.31 -0.36 6.40
C THR A 23 3.49 -1.48 7.00
N ASN A 24 2.48 -1.13 7.77
CA ASN A 24 1.51 -2.07 8.33
C ASN A 24 0.13 -1.80 7.74
N LEU A 25 -0.62 -2.85 7.48
CA LEU A 25 -1.99 -2.78 6.99
C LEU A 25 -2.88 -3.69 7.84
N PRO A 26 -3.68 -3.12 8.75
CA PRO A 26 -4.69 -3.89 9.48
C PRO A 26 -5.86 -4.21 8.54
N LEU A 27 -6.29 -5.47 8.53
CA LEU A 27 -7.41 -5.93 7.73
C LEU A 27 -8.38 -6.73 8.60
N ASN A 28 -9.67 -6.54 8.34
CA ASN A 28 -10.75 -7.33 8.90
C ASN A 28 -11.29 -8.26 7.80
N ILE A 29 -11.03 -9.55 7.93
CA ILE A 29 -11.35 -10.57 6.93
C ILE A 29 -12.66 -11.25 7.33
N PHE A 30 -13.66 -11.20 6.44
CA PHE A 30 -14.99 -11.76 6.68
C PHE A 30 -15.56 -12.55 5.49
N GLU A 31 -15.04 -12.36 4.28
CA GLU A 31 -15.48 -13.13 3.12
C GLU A 31 -14.87 -14.54 3.14
N ASP A 32 -15.67 -15.58 2.91
CA ASP A 32 -15.26 -16.99 2.97
C ASP A 32 -14.00 -17.29 2.14
N ARG A 33 -13.91 -16.70 0.95
CA ARG A 33 -12.74 -16.87 0.06
C ARG A 33 -11.46 -16.36 0.71
N TYR A 34 -11.52 -15.26 1.44
CA TYR A 34 -10.35 -14.64 2.07
C TYR A 34 -10.08 -15.21 3.46
N LEU A 35 -11.10 -15.65 4.19
CA LEU A 35 -10.93 -16.47 5.40
C LEU A 35 -10.09 -17.71 5.07
N LYS A 36 -10.48 -18.43 4.01
CA LYS A 36 -9.75 -19.60 3.54
C LYS A 36 -8.32 -19.27 3.10
N MET A 37 -8.13 -18.15 2.40
CA MET A 37 -6.80 -17.69 1.99
C MET A 37 -5.88 -17.42 3.19
N VAL A 38 -6.38 -16.72 4.22
CA VAL A 38 -5.64 -16.41 5.44
C VAL A 38 -5.30 -17.69 6.21
N GLU A 39 -6.26 -18.60 6.37
CA GLU A 39 -6.03 -19.90 7.03
C GLU A 39 -4.93 -20.72 6.31
N ASP A 40 -4.95 -20.72 4.98
CA ASP A 40 -3.94 -21.44 4.19
C ASP A 40 -2.58 -20.73 4.25
N ALA A 41 -2.54 -19.39 4.26
CA ALA A 41 -1.31 -18.63 4.46
C ALA A 41 -0.69 -18.89 5.84
N LEU A 42 -1.50 -18.92 6.91
CA LEU A 42 -1.02 -19.17 8.27
C LEU A 42 -0.44 -20.59 8.48
N LYS A 43 -0.87 -21.58 7.70
CA LYS A 43 -0.30 -22.94 7.70
C LYS A 43 1.05 -23.02 7.00
N ASN A 44 1.42 -21.97 6.27
CA ASN A 44 2.68 -21.86 5.54
C ASN A 44 3.49 -20.67 6.07
N ASP A 45 4.12 -19.90 5.21
CA ASP A 45 5.01 -18.79 5.60
C ASP A 45 4.30 -17.49 5.96
N GLY A 46 2.96 -17.44 5.88
CA GLY A 46 2.13 -16.28 6.20
C GLY A 46 2.17 -15.17 5.15
N TYR A 47 2.53 -15.46 3.91
CA TYR A 47 2.60 -14.47 2.85
C TYR A 47 1.26 -14.27 2.14
N ILE A 48 0.89 -13.01 1.91
CA ILE A 48 -0.25 -12.58 1.10
C ILE A 48 0.18 -11.39 0.24
N GLY A 49 -0.17 -11.41 -1.04
CA GLY A 49 0.01 -10.28 -1.95
C GLY A 49 -1.18 -9.35 -1.92
N MET A 50 -0.99 -8.09 -1.55
CA MET A 50 -2.00 -7.04 -1.72
C MET A 50 -1.87 -6.43 -3.10
N ILE A 51 -2.98 -6.33 -3.83
CA ILE A 51 -3.00 -5.73 -5.16
C ILE A 51 -4.27 -4.91 -5.36
N GLN A 52 -4.21 -3.80 -6.09
CA GLN A 52 -5.43 -3.07 -6.42
C GLN A 52 -6.23 -3.76 -7.52
N SER A 53 -7.55 -3.81 -7.37
CA SER A 53 -8.46 -4.18 -8.43
C SER A 53 -8.85 -2.96 -9.29
N LYS A 54 -8.90 -3.14 -10.61
CA LYS A 54 -9.36 -2.11 -11.56
C LYS A 54 -10.87 -1.92 -11.47
N LYS A 55 -11.59 -3.04 -11.26
CA LYS A 55 -13.05 -3.11 -11.10
C LYS A 55 -13.38 -4.02 -9.92
N LEU A 56 -14.61 -3.93 -9.41
CA LEU A 56 -15.11 -4.89 -8.41
C LEU A 56 -15.09 -6.30 -9.04
N ASP A 57 -14.50 -7.26 -8.33
CA ASP A 57 -14.33 -8.67 -8.72
C ASP A 57 -13.75 -8.89 -10.13
N GLY A 58 -12.95 -7.96 -10.62
CA GLY A 58 -12.42 -7.97 -11.97
C GLY A 58 -10.90 -8.02 -12.06
N ASP A 59 -10.39 -7.45 -13.15
CA ASP A 59 -8.96 -7.35 -13.40
C ASP A 59 -8.23 -6.60 -12.30
N VAL A 60 -7.03 -7.06 -12.01
CA VAL A 60 -6.12 -6.42 -11.08
C VAL A 60 -5.06 -5.61 -11.83
N PHE A 61 -4.43 -4.66 -11.14
CA PHE A 61 -3.25 -4.00 -11.67
C PHE A 61 -2.06 -4.96 -11.70
N ARG A 62 -1.00 -4.58 -12.40
CA ARG A 62 0.18 -5.43 -12.54
C ARG A 62 1.04 -5.45 -11.27
N VAL A 63 1.14 -4.33 -10.57
CA VAL A 63 2.01 -4.17 -9.41
C VAL A 63 1.21 -4.21 -8.12
N GLY A 64 1.69 -5.00 -7.17
CA GLY A 64 1.19 -5.10 -5.81
C GLY A 64 2.33 -5.11 -4.80
N CYS A 65 2.01 -5.34 -3.53
CA CYS A 65 2.98 -5.47 -2.46
C CYS A 65 2.77 -6.77 -1.68
N LEU A 66 3.85 -7.52 -1.50
CA LEU A 66 3.88 -8.72 -0.65
C LEU A 66 3.88 -8.31 0.81
N GLY A 67 2.94 -8.85 1.56
CA GLY A 67 2.88 -8.72 3.00
C GLY A 67 3.07 -10.07 3.69
N LYS A 68 3.55 -10.01 4.92
CA LYS A 68 3.57 -11.15 5.84
C LYS A 68 2.60 -10.88 6.99
N ILE A 69 1.81 -11.88 7.34
CA ILE A 69 0.94 -11.80 8.51
C ILE A 69 1.84 -11.74 9.75
N ASP A 70 1.82 -10.61 10.44
CA ASP A 70 2.61 -10.35 11.66
C ASP A 70 1.79 -10.70 12.92
N LYS A 71 0.49 -10.36 12.90
CA LYS A 71 -0.47 -10.67 13.96
C LYS A 71 -1.78 -11.11 13.36
N HIS A 72 -2.48 -12.00 14.05
CA HIS A 72 -3.84 -12.39 13.70
C HIS A 72 -4.65 -12.74 14.95
N GLU A 73 -5.97 -12.53 14.86
CA GLU A 73 -6.92 -12.86 15.91
C GLU A 73 -8.23 -13.31 15.26
N LYS A 74 -8.80 -14.42 15.72
CA LYS A 74 -10.12 -14.88 15.29
C LYS A 74 -11.19 -14.33 16.24
N THR A 75 -12.14 -13.61 15.69
CA THR A 75 -13.24 -13.04 16.47
C THR A 75 -14.35 -14.08 16.72
N PRO A 76 -15.19 -13.90 17.76
CA PRO A 76 -16.29 -14.84 18.08
C PRO A 76 -17.30 -15.03 16.95
N ASP A 77 -17.48 -14.03 16.08
CA ASP A 77 -18.37 -14.06 14.91
C ASP A 77 -17.73 -14.69 13.67
N GLY A 78 -16.54 -15.27 13.80
CA GLY A 78 -15.86 -16.02 12.75
C GLY A 78 -14.98 -15.20 11.82
N ARG A 79 -14.90 -13.87 11.95
CA ARG A 79 -13.95 -13.02 11.21
C ARG A 79 -12.53 -13.25 11.70
N ILE A 80 -11.56 -12.86 10.86
CA ILE A 80 -10.14 -12.87 11.24
C ILE A 80 -9.58 -11.46 11.06
N LEU A 81 -9.13 -10.89 12.17
CA LEU A 81 -8.34 -9.64 12.14
C LEU A 81 -6.90 -10.02 11.89
N ILE A 82 -6.27 -9.39 10.89
CA ILE A 82 -4.84 -9.59 10.60
C ILE A 82 -4.13 -8.24 10.52
N ASN A 83 -2.84 -8.25 10.85
CA ASN A 83 -1.94 -7.16 10.51
C ASN A 83 -0.93 -7.67 9.47
N LEU A 84 -0.93 -7.08 8.28
CA LEU A 84 0.07 -7.37 7.26
C LEU A 84 1.24 -6.40 7.41
N LYS A 85 2.45 -6.94 7.47
CA LYS A 85 3.69 -6.17 7.39
C LYS A 85 4.23 -6.23 5.97
N GLY A 86 4.33 -5.09 5.29
CA GLY A 86 4.83 -4.97 3.93
C GLY A 86 6.31 -5.34 3.82
N LEU A 87 6.64 -6.13 2.82
CA LEU A 87 8.00 -6.61 2.57
C LEU A 87 8.63 -5.99 1.33
N THR A 88 8.01 -6.22 0.18
CA THR A 88 8.52 -5.76 -1.12
C THR A 88 7.39 -5.72 -2.13
N ARG A 89 7.48 -4.84 -3.11
CA ARG A 89 6.57 -4.84 -4.25
C ARG A 89 6.87 -6.01 -5.19
N PHE A 90 5.88 -6.39 -5.96
CA PHE A 90 5.99 -7.43 -6.99
C PHE A 90 5.22 -7.02 -8.24
N SER A 91 5.60 -7.60 -9.37
CA SER A 91 4.81 -7.60 -10.60
C SER A 91 4.20 -8.99 -10.80
N ILE A 92 2.90 -9.08 -11.15
CA ILE A 92 2.28 -10.34 -11.55
C ILE A 92 2.75 -10.73 -12.96
N SER A 93 2.99 -12.05 -13.16
CA SER A 93 3.33 -12.61 -14.46
C SER A 93 2.11 -13.25 -15.11
N ASN A 94 1.52 -14.23 -14.45
CA ASN A 94 0.31 -14.91 -14.91
C ASN A 94 -0.50 -15.45 -13.73
N GLU A 95 -1.80 -15.53 -13.92
CA GLU A 95 -2.71 -16.17 -12.98
C GLU A 95 -2.56 -17.70 -13.06
N ILE A 96 -2.69 -18.36 -11.92
CA ILE A 96 -2.59 -19.81 -11.81
C ILE A 96 -3.99 -20.36 -11.70
N GLU A 97 -4.39 -21.17 -12.67
CA GLU A 97 -5.64 -21.95 -12.60
C GLU A 97 -5.56 -22.94 -11.44
N ASN A 98 -6.54 -22.89 -10.56
CA ASN A 98 -6.65 -23.79 -9.42
C ASN A 98 -8.11 -23.90 -8.95
N ASN A 99 -8.38 -24.84 -8.03
CA ASN A 99 -9.71 -25.08 -7.46
C ASN A 99 -9.96 -24.30 -6.15
N LYS A 100 -9.11 -23.30 -5.83
CA LYS A 100 -9.27 -22.49 -4.62
C LYS A 100 -10.33 -21.40 -4.81
N LYS A 101 -10.94 -20.98 -3.73
CA LYS A 101 -11.90 -19.86 -3.75
C LYS A 101 -11.23 -18.49 -3.95
N TYR A 102 -9.90 -18.41 -3.89
CA TYR A 102 -9.10 -17.19 -4.03
C TYR A 102 -8.05 -17.35 -5.14
N ARG A 103 -7.61 -16.23 -5.67
CA ARG A 103 -6.70 -16.16 -6.81
C ARG A 103 -5.25 -16.33 -6.39
N GLU A 104 -4.46 -17.02 -7.20
CA GLU A 104 -3.01 -17.15 -7.04
C GLU A 104 -2.30 -16.73 -8.32
N PHE A 105 -1.13 -16.11 -8.17
CA PHE A 105 -0.33 -15.63 -9.28
C PHE A 105 1.14 -16.04 -9.15
N ASN A 106 1.78 -16.27 -10.28
CA ASN A 106 3.23 -16.22 -10.38
C ASN A 106 3.67 -14.76 -10.40
N VAL A 107 4.71 -14.44 -9.64
CA VAL A 107 5.17 -13.07 -9.42
C VAL A 107 6.68 -12.93 -9.60
N ASN A 108 7.10 -11.70 -9.89
CA ASN A 108 8.48 -11.30 -10.06
C ASN A 108 8.78 -10.08 -9.18
N TYR A 109 9.96 -10.04 -8.57
CA TYR A 109 10.43 -8.97 -7.68
C TYR A 109 11.57 -8.14 -8.25
N GLU A 110 12.02 -8.44 -9.47
CA GLU A 110 13.22 -7.84 -10.08
C GLU A 110 13.14 -6.31 -10.20
N GLU A 111 11.96 -5.79 -10.57
CA GLU A 111 11.73 -4.35 -10.71
C GLU A 111 11.86 -3.59 -9.37
N PHE A 112 11.69 -4.30 -8.24
CA PHE A 112 11.61 -3.71 -6.90
C PHE A 112 12.64 -4.24 -5.91
N LYS A 113 13.79 -4.72 -6.40
CA LYS A 113 14.88 -5.23 -5.54
C LYS A 113 15.32 -4.23 -4.47
N GLY A 114 15.25 -2.94 -4.77
CA GLY A 114 15.58 -1.86 -3.86
C GLY A 114 14.70 -1.79 -2.60
N ASP A 115 13.47 -2.31 -2.66
CA ASP A 115 12.53 -2.27 -1.52
C ASP A 115 13.06 -2.96 -0.26
N MET A 116 13.91 -3.97 -0.43
CA MET A 116 14.52 -4.70 0.68
C MET A 116 15.71 -3.95 1.31
N MET A 117 16.25 -2.95 0.62
CA MET A 117 17.49 -2.25 0.99
C MET A 117 17.28 -0.80 1.44
N PHE A 118 16.02 -0.32 1.63
CA PHE A 118 15.78 1.06 2.03
C PHE A 118 16.57 1.46 3.28
N GLY A 119 17.53 2.37 3.09
CA GLY A 119 18.29 3.04 4.13
C GLY A 119 17.60 4.32 4.61
N GLU A 120 18.03 4.83 5.77
CA GLU A 120 17.45 6.06 6.34
C GLU A 120 17.78 7.34 5.56
N ASN A 121 18.81 7.30 4.71
CA ASN A 121 19.39 8.48 4.05
C ASN A 121 19.02 8.64 2.56
N GLU A 122 18.05 7.87 2.04
CA GLU A 122 17.78 7.86 0.58
C GLU A 122 16.96 9.05 0.08
N ILE A 123 16.46 9.91 0.98
CA ILE A 123 15.62 11.05 0.59
C ILE A 123 16.31 12.37 0.85
N LYS A 124 16.23 13.26 -0.15
CA LYS A 124 16.66 14.64 -0.01
C LYS A 124 15.86 15.31 1.11
N LYS A 125 16.57 15.79 2.15
CA LYS A 125 15.94 16.42 3.33
C LYS A 125 14.99 17.56 2.98
N ASP A 126 15.35 18.38 1.99
CA ASP A 126 14.51 19.49 1.54
C ASP A 126 13.20 19.02 0.88
N LEU A 127 13.22 17.90 0.15
CA LEU A 127 12.02 17.32 -0.44
C LEU A 127 11.07 16.82 0.63
N LEU A 128 11.59 16.09 1.62
CA LEU A 128 10.78 15.57 2.72
C LEU A 128 10.14 16.70 3.53
N LYS A 129 10.90 17.76 3.83
CA LYS A 129 10.40 18.93 4.56
C LYS A 129 9.25 19.59 3.79
N LYS A 130 9.45 19.92 2.51
CA LYS A 130 8.41 20.51 1.66
C LYS A 130 7.17 19.60 1.54
N LEU A 131 7.39 18.31 1.34
CA LEU A 131 6.30 17.33 1.27
C LEU A 131 5.47 17.33 2.56
N THR A 132 6.11 17.34 3.73
CA THR A 132 5.41 17.33 5.03
C THR A 132 4.63 18.64 5.26
N GLU A 133 5.23 19.80 4.94
CA GLU A 133 4.57 21.11 5.06
C GLU A 133 3.33 21.21 4.15
N ASP A 134 3.46 20.82 2.89
CA ASP A 134 2.35 20.88 1.94
C ASP A 134 1.28 19.81 2.24
N SER A 135 1.69 18.63 2.72
CA SER A 135 0.77 17.61 3.20
C SER A 135 -0.07 18.10 4.37
N THR A 136 0.54 18.79 5.33
CA THR A 136 -0.18 19.32 6.49
C THR A 136 -1.31 20.26 6.05
N LYS A 137 -1.04 21.16 5.10
CA LYS A 137 -2.05 22.08 4.55
C LYS A 137 -3.14 21.33 3.79
N PHE A 138 -2.74 20.36 2.94
CA PHE A 138 -3.65 19.56 2.13
C PHE A 138 -4.61 18.73 3.00
N PHE A 139 -4.09 17.97 3.97
CA PHE A 139 -4.92 17.14 4.84
C PHE A 139 -5.85 17.95 5.73
N ASN A 140 -5.39 19.10 6.24
CA ASN A 140 -6.24 20.03 6.99
C ASN A 140 -7.39 20.55 6.12
N GLN A 141 -7.12 20.88 4.86
CA GLN A 141 -8.15 21.35 3.91
C GLN A 141 -9.18 20.25 3.60
N GLN A 142 -8.76 18.98 3.59
CA GLN A 142 -9.62 17.81 3.43
C GLN A 142 -10.40 17.43 4.71
N GLY A 143 -10.21 18.15 5.81
CA GLY A 143 -10.82 17.84 7.11
C GLY A 143 -10.25 16.58 7.76
N MET A 144 -9.09 16.10 7.32
CA MET A 144 -8.44 14.91 7.88
C MET A 144 -7.52 15.29 9.05
N LEU A 145 -7.78 14.68 10.20
CA LEU A 145 -6.97 14.89 11.39
C LEU A 145 -5.81 13.89 11.45
N ILE A 146 -4.59 14.39 11.37
CA ILE A 146 -3.37 13.58 11.46
C ILE A 146 -2.59 14.03 12.70
N ASN A 147 -2.14 13.08 13.51
CA ASN A 147 -1.21 13.35 14.60
C ASN A 147 0.21 13.55 14.03
N TRP A 148 0.51 14.79 13.61
CA TRP A 148 1.81 15.14 13.02
C TRP A 148 2.99 14.94 13.97
N GLN A 149 2.77 14.99 15.28
CA GLN A 149 3.83 14.73 16.24
C GLN A 149 4.24 13.25 16.25
N GLU A 150 3.28 12.33 16.22
CA GLU A 150 3.58 10.90 16.09
C GLU A 150 4.09 10.58 14.69
N PHE A 151 3.52 11.18 13.64
CA PHE A 151 3.95 11.03 12.27
C PHE A 151 5.43 11.39 12.08
N SER A 152 5.91 12.47 12.69
CA SER A 152 7.32 12.91 12.61
C SER A 152 8.32 11.94 13.26
N ARG A 153 7.85 11.02 14.12
CA ARG A 153 8.69 9.97 14.71
C ARG A 153 8.93 8.77 13.79
N LEU A 154 8.15 8.68 12.72
CA LEU A 154 8.34 7.65 11.71
C LEU A 154 9.64 7.87 10.93
N LYS A 155 10.24 6.80 10.45
CA LYS A 155 11.37 6.89 9.52
C LYS A 155 10.93 7.56 8.21
N ASN A 156 11.84 8.23 7.52
CA ASN A 156 11.55 9.02 6.31
C ASN A 156 10.73 8.24 5.27
N PHE A 157 11.13 7.01 4.96
CA PHE A 157 10.40 6.17 4.01
C PHE A 157 8.98 5.80 4.51
N GLN A 158 8.81 5.60 5.83
CA GLN A 158 7.50 5.32 6.41
C GLN A 158 6.59 6.54 6.33
N GLN A 159 7.12 7.76 6.54
CA GLN A 159 6.37 8.99 6.36
C GLN A 159 5.81 9.10 4.95
N ILE A 160 6.63 8.88 3.92
CA ILE A 160 6.22 8.96 2.51
C ILE A 160 5.17 7.90 2.17
N PHE A 161 5.42 6.64 2.51
CA PHE A 161 4.48 5.58 2.21
C PHE A 161 3.17 5.72 2.99
N THR A 162 3.22 6.17 4.24
CA THR A 162 2.00 6.45 5.02
C THR A 162 1.18 7.55 4.35
N LEU A 163 1.79 8.68 3.97
CA LEU A 163 1.08 9.74 3.23
C LEU A 163 0.47 9.21 1.92
N ALA A 164 1.21 8.41 1.15
CA ALA A 164 0.70 7.81 -0.09
C ALA A 164 -0.51 6.89 0.17
N MET A 165 -0.51 6.13 1.26
CA MET A 165 -1.60 5.22 1.62
C MET A 165 -2.87 5.97 2.06
N ILE A 166 -2.72 6.98 2.92
CA ILE A 166 -3.86 7.69 3.53
C ILE A 166 -4.42 8.81 2.67
N SER A 167 -3.66 9.31 1.67
CA SER A 167 -4.13 10.38 0.79
C SER A 167 -5.43 10.00 0.08
N PRO A 168 -6.40 10.93 -0.05
CA PRO A 168 -7.70 10.69 -0.67
C PRO A 168 -7.60 10.73 -2.21
N PHE A 169 -6.60 10.07 -2.76
CA PHE A 169 -6.37 9.98 -4.19
C PHE A 169 -7.21 8.89 -4.83
N SER A 170 -7.45 9.03 -6.12
CA SER A 170 -8.13 8.03 -6.94
C SER A 170 -7.34 6.71 -7.00
N VAL A 171 -8.02 5.63 -7.41
CA VAL A 171 -7.38 4.30 -7.60
C VAL A 171 -6.18 4.38 -8.54
N ALA A 172 -6.31 5.14 -9.64
CA ALA A 172 -5.24 5.29 -10.63
C ALA A 172 -4.03 6.06 -10.07
N GLU A 173 -4.27 7.12 -9.31
CA GLU A 173 -3.21 7.91 -8.68
C GLU A 173 -2.46 7.12 -7.61
N LYS A 174 -3.17 6.38 -6.77
CA LYS A 174 -2.55 5.49 -5.79
C LYS A 174 -1.73 4.39 -6.45
N GLN A 175 -2.22 3.83 -7.55
CA GLN A 175 -1.49 2.84 -8.32
C GLN A 175 -0.21 3.43 -8.93
N LYS A 176 -0.29 4.64 -9.48
CA LYS A 176 0.89 5.34 -10.00
C LYS A 176 1.98 5.52 -8.94
N LEU A 177 1.60 5.86 -7.69
CA LEU A 177 2.55 5.94 -6.58
C LEU A 177 3.18 4.58 -6.27
N LEU A 178 2.40 3.50 -6.29
CA LEU A 178 2.90 2.15 -6.03
C LEU A 178 3.87 1.66 -7.13
N GLU A 179 3.70 2.13 -8.36
CA GLU A 179 4.52 1.75 -9.52
C GLU A 179 5.80 2.60 -9.68
N CYS A 180 5.99 3.66 -8.90
CA CYS A 180 7.23 4.44 -8.93
C CYS A 180 8.44 3.56 -8.61
N PRO A 181 9.53 3.58 -9.39
CA PRO A 181 10.64 2.65 -9.26
C PRO A 181 11.40 2.77 -7.94
N ASN A 182 11.45 3.96 -7.34
CA ASN A 182 12.21 4.21 -6.12
C ASN A 182 11.52 5.23 -5.20
N LEU A 183 12.00 5.32 -3.97
CA LEU A 183 11.42 6.15 -2.92
C LEU A 183 11.43 7.66 -3.24
N ASN A 184 12.48 8.16 -3.92
CA ASN A 184 12.54 9.57 -4.30
C ASN A 184 11.45 9.91 -5.32
N GLU A 185 11.23 9.04 -6.30
CA GLU A 185 10.15 9.24 -7.28
C GLU A 185 8.77 9.15 -6.64
N VAL A 186 8.56 8.22 -5.68
CA VAL A 186 7.30 8.22 -4.89
C VAL A 186 7.11 9.57 -4.20
N ALA A 187 8.14 10.10 -3.54
CA ALA A 187 8.06 11.38 -2.84
C ALA A 187 7.79 12.56 -3.77
N GLU A 188 8.45 12.61 -4.94
CA GLU A 188 8.27 13.68 -5.92
C GLU A 188 6.86 13.63 -6.55
N VAL A 189 6.39 12.45 -6.94
CA VAL A 189 5.05 12.27 -7.53
C VAL A 189 3.98 12.57 -6.49
N LEU A 190 4.13 12.08 -5.27
CA LEU A 190 3.23 12.37 -4.15
C LEU A 190 3.15 13.86 -3.86
N HIS A 191 4.30 14.56 -3.81
CA HIS A 191 4.35 16.00 -3.58
C HIS A 191 3.63 16.78 -4.69
N LYS A 192 3.81 16.40 -5.96
CA LYS A 192 3.09 17.02 -7.08
C LYS A 192 1.59 16.81 -6.97
N MET A 193 1.13 15.61 -6.61
CA MET A 193 -0.29 15.30 -6.43
C MET A 193 -0.92 16.09 -5.29
N ILE A 194 -0.23 16.18 -4.15
CA ILE A 194 -0.68 16.95 -2.98
C ILE A 194 -0.81 18.44 -3.34
N LYS A 195 0.18 19.02 -4.01
CA LYS A 195 0.11 20.41 -4.45
C LYS A 195 -1.05 20.65 -5.41
N PHE A 196 -1.23 19.77 -6.39
CA PHE A 196 -2.31 19.88 -7.36
C PHE A 196 -3.68 19.85 -6.66
N GLY A 197 -3.93 18.84 -5.82
CA GLY A 197 -5.19 18.72 -5.10
C GLY A 197 -5.44 19.87 -4.10
N PHE A 198 -4.37 20.46 -3.54
CA PHE A 198 -4.50 21.64 -2.69
C PHE A 198 -5.01 22.87 -3.49
N TYR A 199 -4.49 23.10 -4.70
CA TYR A 199 -4.88 24.22 -5.54
C TYR A 199 -6.27 24.05 -6.19
N GLU A 200 -6.64 22.85 -6.63
CA GLU A 200 -7.98 22.59 -7.16
C GLU A 200 -9.07 22.93 -6.14
N ASN A 201 -8.92 22.48 -4.90
CA ASN A 201 -9.88 22.76 -3.84
C ASN A 201 -9.96 24.25 -3.44
N GLN A 202 -8.94 25.06 -3.73
CA GLN A 202 -9.01 26.51 -3.54
C GLN A 202 -9.84 27.19 -4.63
N ASN A 203 -9.72 26.72 -5.86
CA ASN A 203 -10.47 27.27 -7.00
C ASN A 203 -11.96 26.96 -6.89
N ASP A 204 -12.33 25.76 -6.45
CA ASP A 204 -13.74 25.37 -6.25
C ASP A 204 -14.41 26.22 -5.15
N LYS A 205 -13.70 26.57 -4.08
CA LYS A 205 -14.24 27.45 -3.03
C LYS A 205 -14.43 28.89 -3.49
N ASN A 206 -13.62 29.37 -4.43
CA ASN A 206 -13.71 30.72 -4.98
C ASN A 206 -14.76 30.83 -6.09
N SER A 207 -15.23 29.73 -6.67
CA SER A 207 -16.27 29.71 -7.73
C SER A 207 -17.70 29.58 -7.18
N ILE A 208 -17.88 29.45 -5.87
CA ILE A 208 -19.19 29.32 -5.19
C ILE A 208 -19.59 30.64 -4.45
N GLN A 209 -18.88 31.74 -4.69
CA GLN A 209 -19.25 33.08 -4.19
C GLN A 209 -19.93 33.93 -5.22
#